data_6754cc23bcb7e3f8a1f10de46f4f57f3
#
_entry.id   6754cc23bcb7e3f8a1f10de46f4f57f3
#
_cell.length_a   1.000
_cell.length_b   1.000
_cell.length_c   1.000
_cell.angle_alpha   90.00
_cell.angle_beta   90.00
_cell.angle_gamma   90.00
#
_symmetry.space_group_name_H-M   'P 1'
#
loop_
_entity.id
_entity.type
_entity.pdbx_description
1 polymer ?
#
loop_
_entity_poly.entity_id
_entity_poly.type
_entity_poly.pdbx_seq_one_letter_code
_entity_poly.pdbx_strand_id
1 'polypeptide(L)'
;MNENYEKLMKCFECVQQKITFKPEIALILGSGLGDYADTMEVVETLDYHDIEGFPVSTVPGHKGRFVFGYAGGVPIVAMQGRVHFYEGYKPQDVVLPIRLMKLMGAKVLFLTNAAGGINRSFNAGDFMLITDQISLSVPSPLIGENIDELGVRFPDMSEVYSRRLRKIIENSAVTAGVPLHRGVYIQTTGPQYETPAEIRAYERLGADAVGMSTAIEAIAARHAGMEICGISCISNLAAGISVNPLTHAEVQETADRVAPLFKELVTQAIKDIHNA
;
A
#
# COMPACT_ATOMS: atom_id res chain seq x y z
N MET A 1 -21.26 -19.84 -6.84
CA MET A 1 -20.28 -19.15 -5.94
C MET A 1 -19.65 -18.04 -6.77
N ASN A 2 -19.27 -16.92 -6.17
CA ASN A 2 -18.67 -15.79 -6.91
C ASN A 2 -17.28 -16.19 -7.43
N GLU A 3 -17.00 -16.01 -8.74
CA GLU A 3 -15.74 -16.44 -9.36
C GLU A 3 -14.49 -15.82 -8.71
N ASN A 4 -14.59 -14.57 -8.25
CA ASN A 4 -13.47 -13.91 -7.56
C ASN A 4 -13.22 -14.52 -6.17
N TYR A 5 -14.29 -14.99 -5.50
CA TYR A 5 -14.15 -15.67 -4.23
C TYR A 5 -13.58 -17.08 -4.40
N GLU A 6 -14.02 -17.83 -5.41
CA GLU A 6 -13.44 -19.13 -5.74
C GLU A 6 -11.94 -19.02 -6.05
N LYS A 7 -11.55 -18.01 -6.84
CA LYS A 7 -10.13 -17.72 -7.12
C LYS A 7 -9.35 -17.41 -5.85
N LEU A 8 -9.91 -16.57 -4.98
CA LEU A 8 -9.30 -16.22 -3.69
C LEU A 8 -9.10 -17.46 -2.82
N MET A 9 -10.11 -18.34 -2.72
CA MET A 9 -10.02 -19.55 -1.92
C MET A 9 -8.99 -20.54 -2.44
N LYS A 10 -8.88 -20.73 -3.77
CA LYS A 10 -7.82 -21.54 -4.37
C LYS A 10 -6.41 -21.00 -4.04
N CYS A 11 -6.22 -19.69 -4.14
CA CYS A 11 -4.96 -19.07 -3.73
C CYS A 11 -4.68 -19.29 -2.23
N PHE A 12 -5.71 -19.18 -1.39
CA PHE A 12 -5.57 -19.36 0.04
C PHE A 12 -5.23 -20.81 0.42
N GLU A 13 -5.88 -21.79 -0.19
CA GLU A 13 -5.55 -23.21 -0.03
C GLU A 13 -4.10 -23.53 -0.44
N CYS A 14 -3.66 -22.96 -1.57
CA CYS A 14 -2.27 -23.08 -2.02
C CYS A 14 -1.28 -22.52 -0.99
N VAL A 15 -1.58 -21.35 -0.42
CA VAL A 15 -0.74 -20.72 0.62
C VAL A 15 -0.73 -21.58 1.89
N GLN A 16 -1.87 -22.06 2.36
CA GLN A 16 -1.96 -22.88 3.59
C GLN A 16 -1.16 -24.18 3.52
N GLN A 17 -0.98 -24.75 2.32
CA GLN A 17 -0.15 -25.95 2.12
C GLN A 17 1.35 -25.66 2.23
N LYS A 18 1.78 -24.42 2.02
CA LYS A 18 3.19 -24.01 1.95
C LYS A 18 3.64 -23.22 3.17
N ILE A 19 2.73 -22.43 3.76
CA ILE A 19 3.03 -21.45 4.81
C ILE A 19 2.22 -21.77 6.06
N THR A 20 2.90 -21.88 7.19
CA THR A 20 2.26 -22.06 8.51
C THR A 20 2.27 -20.79 9.35
N PHE A 21 3.01 -19.78 8.92
CA PHE A 21 3.15 -18.50 9.61
C PHE A 21 1.84 -17.73 9.64
N LYS A 22 1.49 -17.14 10.78
CA LYS A 22 0.26 -16.33 10.97
C LYS A 22 0.62 -14.87 11.22
N PRO A 23 0.48 -14.00 10.23
CA PRO A 23 0.76 -12.59 10.39
C PRO A 23 -0.37 -11.86 11.13
N GLU A 24 -0.02 -10.83 11.89
CA GLU A 24 -0.97 -9.88 12.48
C GLU A 24 -1.15 -8.64 11.61
N ILE A 25 -0.08 -8.20 10.94
CA ILE A 25 -0.05 -7.02 10.09
C ILE A 25 0.36 -7.43 8.67
N ALA A 26 -0.38 -6.94 7.69
CA ALA A 26 -0.02 -6.99 6.28
C ALA A 26 0.66 -5.65 5.91
N LEU A 27 1.89 -5.70 5.42
CA LEU A 27 2.66 -4.54 4.98
C LEU A 27 2.80 -4.55 3.46
N ILE A 28 2.35 -3.50 2.79
CA ILE A 28 2.55 -3.34 1.35
C ILE A 28 3.73 -2.42 1.11
N LEU A 29 4.77 -2.95 0.46
CA LEU A 29 5.96 -2.19 0.10
C LEU A 29 5.81 -1.62 -1.32
N GLY A 30 5.79 -0.29 -1.41
CA GLY A 30 5.71 0.44 -2.67
C GLY A 30 7.05 0.47 -3.43
N SER A 31 7.03 1.11 -4.62
CA SER A 31 8.22 1.26 -5.47
C SER A 31 9.37 1.94 -4.70
N GLY A 32 10.56 1.35 -4.79
CA GLY A 32 11.76 1.81 -4.08
C GLY A 32 11.80 1.47 -2.58
N LEU A 33 10.71 0.92 -2.00
CA LEU A 33 10.63 0.61 -0.56
C LEU A 33 10.78 -0.89 -0.26
N GLY A 34 10.96 -1.71 -1.30
CA GLY A 34 11.00 -3.18 -1.22
C GLY A 34 12.09 -3.74 -0.32
N ASP A 35 13.22 -3.05 -0.21
CA ASP A 35 14.38 -3.49 0.58
C ASP A 35 14.11 -3.49 2.10
N TYR A 36 13.01 -2.86 2.55
CA TYR A 36 12.56 -2.99 3.93
C TYR A 36 12.36 -4.46 4.33
N ALA A 37 11.80 -5.30 3.44
CA ALA A 37 11.58 -6.72 3.71
C ALA A 37 12.88 -7.49 4.03
N ASP A 38 14.01 -7.07 3.46
CA ASP A 38 15.32 -7.69 3.72
C ASP A 38 15.89 -7.31 5.11
N THR A 39 15.25 -6.37 5.81
CA THR A 39 15.62 -5.95 7.18
C THR A 39 14.81 -6.66 8.27
N MET A 40 13.81 -7.45 7.87
CA MET A 40 13.00 -8.26 8.78
C MET A 40 13.76 -9.52 9.22
N GLU A 41 13.36 -10.09 10.34
CA GLU A 41 13.71 -11.46 10.69
C GLU A 41 12.83 -12.41 9.85
N VAL A 42 13.32 -12.76 8.66
CA VAL A 42 12.58 -13.56 7.68
C VAL A 42 12.47 -15.02 8.15
N VAL A 43 11.26 -15.56 8.18
CA VAL A 43 10.96 -16.96 8.51
C VAL A 43 10.70 -17.74 7.23
N GLU A 44 9.83 -17.23 6.34
CA GLU A 44 9.43 -17.90 5.11
C GLU A 44 9.25 -16.88 3.99
N THR A 45 9.35 -17.32 2.74
CA THR A 45 9.00 -16.53 1.55
C THR A 45 8.14 -17.37 0.62
N LEU A 46 7.26 -16.69 -0.14
CA LEU A 46 6.42 -17.36 -1.13
C LEU A 46 6.32 -16.47 -2.39
N ASP A 47 6.88 -16.96 -3.49
CA ASP A 47 6.82 -16.25 -4.76
C ASP A 47 5.40 -16.28 -5.34
N TYR A 48 4.97 -15.19 -5.99
CA TYR A 48 3.62 -15.11 -6.56
C TYR A 48 3.39 -16.16 -7.66
N HIS A 49 4.44 -16.52 -8.41
CA HIS A 49 4.39 -17.60 -9.41
C HIS A 49 4.06 -18.97 -8.83
N ASP A 50 4.32 -19.18 -7.54
CA ASP A 50 4.05 -20.43 -6.84
C ASP A 50 2.61 -20.54 -6.32
N ILE A 51 1.80 -19.47 -6.52
CA ILE A 51 0.38 -19.44 -6.16
C ILE A 51 -0.44 -19.48 -7.45
N GLU A 52 -1.13 -20.57 -7.70
CA GLU A 52 -1.91 -20.76 -8.93
C GLU A 52 -2.96 -19.67 -9.13
N GLY A 53 -2.93 -19.00 -10.29
CA GLY A 53 -3.87 -17.93 -10.65
C GLY A 53 -3.64 -16.60 -9.96
N PHE A 54 -2.58 -16.45 -9.17
CA PHE A 54 -2.24 -15.19 -8.51
C PHE A 54 -1.63 -14.17 -9.49
N PRO A 55 -1.93 -12.87 -9.37
CA PRO A 55 -1.35 -11.86 -10.22
C PRO A 55 0.14 -11.64 -9.91
N VAL A 56 0.93 -11.44 -10.95
CA VAL A 56 2.39 -11.24 -10.84
C VAL A 56 2.73 -9.83 -11.29
N SER A 57 3.53 -9.11 -10.48
CA SER A 57 4.00 -7.77 -10.87
C SER A 57 5.03 -7.86 -11.99
N THR A 58 4.88 -6.97 -12.97
CA THR A 58 5.80 -6.81 -14.10
C THR A 58 6.70 -5.58 -13.97
N VAL A 59 6.56 -4.84 -12.88
CA VAL A 59 7.29 -3.59 -12.62
C VAL A 59 8.75 -3.89 -12.28
N PRO A 60 9.73 -3.28 -12.94
CA PRO A 60 11.14 -3.42 -12.58
C PRO A 60 11.38 -3.05 -11.10
N GLY A 61 12.18 -3.86 -10.40
CA GLY A 61 12.48 -3.69 -8.97
C GLY A 61 11.48 -4.34 -8.02
N HIS A 62 10.35 -4.85 -8.52
CA HIS A 62 9.43 -5.64 -7.72
C HIS A 62 9.85 -7.11 -7.70
N LYS A 63 10.14 -7.65 -6.51
CA LYS A 63 10.56 -9.07 -6.39
C LYS A 63 9.41 -10.06 -6.61
N GLY A 64 8.14 -9.63 -6.47
CA GLY A 64 6.97 -10.46 -6.76
C GLY A 64 6.77 -11.62 -5.77
N ARG A 65 6.90 -11.35 -4.47
CA ARG A 65 6.78 -12.37 -3.43
C ARG A 65 6.17 -11.84 -2.13
N PHE A 66 5.63 -12.73 -1.34
CA PHE A 66 5.36 -12.51 0.08
C PHE A 66 6.59 -12.87 0.91
N VAL A 67 6.86 -12.05 1.93
CA VAL A 67 7.91 -12.29 2.94
C VAL A 67 7.22 -12.37 4.29
N PHE A 68 7.32 -13.50 4.96
CA PHE A 68 6.77 -13.76 6.29
C PHE A 68 7.88 -13.69 7.31
N GLY A 69 7.66 -13.00 8.42
CA GLY A 69 8.66 -12.86 9.45
C GLY A 69 8.30 -11.82 10.49
N TYR A 70 9.31 -11.36 11.20
CA TYR A 70 9.12 -10.41 12.27
C TYR A 70 9.75 -9.05 11.93
N ALA A 71 8.99 -7.98 12.13
CA ALA A 71 9.48 -6.60 12.11
C ALA A 71 9.38 -6.03 13.52
N GLY A 72 10.54 -5.77 14.16
CA GLY A 72 10.56 -5.32 15.54
C GLY A 72 9.90 -6.30 16.54
N GLY A 73 9.94 -7.60 16.25
CA GLY A 73 9.32 -8.64 17.07
C GLY A 73 7.84 -8.91 16.80
N VAL A 74 7.22 -8.17 15.87
CA VAL A 74 5.80 -8.32 15.49
C VAL A 74 5.67 -9.22 14.26
N PRO A 75 4.78 -10.23 14.26
CA PRO A 75 4.60 -11.12 13.12
C PRO A 75 3.87 -10.40 11.98
N ILE A 76 4.53 -10.27 10.83
CA ILE A 76 3.97 -9.59 9.65
C ILE A 76 4.12 -10.43 8.39
N VAL A 77 3.29 -10.15 7.40
CA VAL A 77 3.51 -10.51 6.00
C VAL A 77 3.78 -9.25 5.21
N ALA A 78 4.92 -9.18 4.54
CA ALA A 78 5.26 -8.09 3.65
C ALA A 78 5.04 -8.49 2.19
N MET A 79 4.32 -7.66 1.44
CA MET A 79 4.17 -7.77 0.00
C MET A 79 5.34 -7.04 -0.67
N GLN A 80 6.37 -7.80 -1.11
CA GLN A 80 7.55 -7.27 -1.77
C GLN A 80 7.37 -7.27 -3.28
N GLY A 81 6.68 -6.27 -3.77
CA GLY A 81 6.27 -6.12 -5.17
C GLY A 81 4.76 -6.08 -5.29
N ARG A 82 4.21 -4.88 -5.44
CA ARG A 82 2.79 -4.61 -5.62
C ARG A 82 2.37 -4.85 -7.06
N VAL A 83 1.15 -5.32 -7.26
CA VAL A 83 0.49 -5.38 -8.56
C VAL A 83 -0.29 -4.10 -8.80
N HIS A 84 -0.23 -3.54 -10.02
CA HIS A 84 -0.88 -2.27 -10.33
C HIS A 84 -1.96 -2.44 -11.41
N PHE A 85 -2.93 -1.51 -11.39
CA PHE A 85 -4.00 -1.47 -12.39
C PHE A 85 -3.47 -1.24 -13.81
N TYR A 86 -2.42 -0.41 -13.98
CA TYR A 86 -1.82 -0.14 -15.28
C TYR A 86 -1.08 -1.34 -15.90
N GLU A 87 -0.84 -2.40 -15.15
CA GLU A 87 -0.28 -3.66 -15.67
C GLU A 87 -1.32 -4.47 -16.46
N GLY A 88 -2.57 -3.97 -16.56
CA GLY A 88 -3.65 -4.58 -17.33
C GLY A 88 -4.55 -5.52 -16.52
N TYR A 89 -4.34 -5.62 -15.23
CA TYR A 89 -5.18 -6.42 -14.35
C TYR A 89 -6.52 -5.74 -14.06
N LYS A 90 -7.57 -6.55 -13.87
CA LYS A 90 -8.84 -6.04 -13.34
C LYS A 90 -8.68 -5.54 -11.90
N PRO A 91 -9.46 -4.55 -11.44
CA PRO A 91 -9.38 -4.08 -10.05
C PRO A 91 -9.50 -5.22 -9.01
N GLN A 92 -10.32 -6.25 -9.30
CA GLN A 92 -10.50 -7.42 -8.44
C GLN A 92 -9.22 -8.25 -8.30
N ASP A 93 -8.41 -8.34 -9.36
CA ASP A 93 -7.12 -9.04 -9.34
C ASP A 93 -6.04 -8.20 -8.62
N VAL A 94 -6.04 -6.88 -8.82
CA VAL A 94 -5.12 -5.97 -8.12
C VAL A 94 -5.28 -6.08 -6.60
N VAL A 95 -6.50 -6.25 -6.11
CA VAL A 95 -6.78 -6.34 -4.67
C VAL A 95 -6.83 -7.76 -4.12
N LEU A 96 -6.67 -8.77 -4.97
CA LEU A 96 -6.60 -10.18 -4.54
C LEU A 96 -5.55 -10.42 -3.45
N PRO A 97 -4.32 -9.85 -3.54
CA PRO A 97 -3.31 -9.97 -2.50
C PRO A 97 -3.79 -9.46 -1.13
N ILE A 98 -4.53 -8.36 -1.09
CA ILE A 98 -5.05 -7.77 0.15
C ILE A 98 -6.03 -8.73 0.83
N ARG A 99 -6.98 -9.26 0.05
CA ARG A 99 -7.95 -10.24 0.53
C ARG A 99 -7.28 -11.54 1.01
N LEU A 100 -6.24 -11.97 0.29
CA LEU A 100 -5.46 -13.15 0.66
C LEU A 100 -4.74 -12.96 1.99
N MET A 101 -4.06 -11.81 2.21
CA MET A 101 -3.41 -11.51 3.48
C MET A 101 -4.40 -11.41 4.65
N LYS A 102 -5.62 -10.93 4.40
CA LYS A 102 -6.71 -10.99 5.39
C LYS A 102 -7.04 -12.43 5.80
N LEU A 103 -7.17 -13.34 4.83
CA LEU A 103 -7.43 -14.77 5.10
C LEU A 103 -6.26 -15.45 5.82
N MET A 104 -5.02 -15.03 5.58
CA MET A 104 -3.83 -15.50 6.31
C MET A 104 -3.85 -15.10 7.80
N GLY A 105 -4.70 -14.15 8.19
CA GLY A 105 -4.88 -13.73 9.58
C GLY A 105 -4.55 -12.27 9.88
N ALA A 106 -4.04 -11.52 8.91
CA ALA A 106 -3.73 -10.09 9.11
C ALA A 106 -4.99 -9.28 9.45
N LYS A 107 -4.91 -8.51 10.54
CA LYS A 107 -5.99 -7.64 11.02
C LYS A 107 -5.79 -6.19 10.60
N VAL A 108 -4.54 -5.79 10.43
CA VAL A 108 -4.13 -4.43 10.02
C VAL A 108 -3.51 -4.50 8.64
N LEU A 109 -3.90 -3.58 7.77
CA LEU A 109 -3.22 -3.31 6.49
C LEU A 109 -2.42 -2.01 6.62
N PHE A 110 -1.10 -2.12 6.51
CA PHE A 110 -0.19 -0.99 6.46
C PHE A 110 0.26 -0.78 5.01
N LEU A 111 -0.26 0.25 4.39
CA LEU A 111 0.04 0.61 3.02
C LEU A 111 1.24 1.55 2.95
N THR A 112 2.21 1.27 2.08
CA THR A 112 3.24 2.24 1.73
C THR A 112 3.31 2.40 0.22
N ASN A 113 3.69 3.59 -0.23
CA ASN A 113 3.85 3.90 -1.64
C ASN A 113 4.88 5.00 -1.87
N ALA A 114 5.40 5.10 -3.09
CA ALA A 114 6.01 6.30 -3.62
C ALA A 114 4.92 7.18 -4.24
N ALA A 115 4.98 8.48 -4.03
CA ALA A 115 3.97 9.43 -4.51
C ALA A 115 4.61 10.74 -4.96
N GLY A 116 4.00 11.39 -5.97
CA GLY A 116 4.31 12.74 -6.37
C GLY A 116 3.65 13.75 -5.43
N GLY A 117 4.43 14.67 -4.86
CA GLY A 117 3.93 15.73 -3.98
C GLY A 117 3.17 16.81 -4.76
N ILE A 118 1.89 17.00 -4.42
CA ILE A 118 1.04 18.08 -4.94
C ILE A 118 1.10 19.27 -3.99
N ASN A 119 1.08 19.01 -2.68
CA ASN A 119 1.15 20.05 -1.66
C ASN A 119 2.49 20.80 -1.76
N ARG A 120 2.44 22.12 -1.87
CA ARG A 120 3.60 23.00 -2.10
C ARG A 120 4.55 23.08 -0.92
N SER A 121 4.17 22.62 0.26
CA SER A 121 5.03 22.56 1.43
C SER A 121 5.86 21.27 1.50
N PHE A 122 5.61 20.28 0.60
CA PHE A 122 6.33 19.03 0.60
C PHE A 122 7.63 19.13 -0.21
N ASN A 123 8.61 18.32 0.18
CA ASN A 123 9.87 18.13 -0.53
C ASN A 123 10.05 16.65 -0.90
N ALA A 124 10.85 16.39 -1.93
CA ALA A 124 11.23 15.03 -2.26
C ALA A 124 12.06 14.40 -1.11
N GLY A 125 11.56 13.30 -0.59
CA GLY A 125 12.09 12.59 0.59
C GLY A 125 11.25 12.75 1.85
N ASP A 126 10.22 13.62 1.85
CA ASP A 126 9.29 13.73 2.96
C ASP A 126 8.40 12.49 3.06
N PHE A 127 7.89 12.22 4.27
CA PHE A 127 6.86 11.22 4.52
C PHE A 127 5.53 11.88 4.82
N MET A 128 4.45 11.35 4.21
CA MET A 128 3.09 11.80 4.42
C MET A 128 2.23 10.66 4.98
N LEU A 129 1.69 10.83 6.17
CA LEU A 129 0.63 10.00 6.73
C LEU A 129 -0.65 10.22 5.93
N ILE A 130 -1.17 9.16 5.33
CA ILE A 130 -2.41 9.24 4.56
C ILE A 130 -3.59 9.35 5.52
N THR A 131 -4.32 10.45 5.42
CA THR A 131 -5.49 10.72 6.28
C THR A 131 -6.80 10.38 5.61
N ASP A 132 -6.84 10.47 4.27
CA ASP A 132 -7.98 10.16 3.42
C ASP A 132 -7.50 9.93 1.97
N GLN A 133 -8.41 9.54 1.08
CA GLN A 133 -8.10 9.25 -0.31
C GLN A 133 -9.15 9.76 -1.29
N ILE A 134 -8.71 9.97 -2.53
CA ILE A 134 -9.56 10.23 -3.69
C ILE A 134 -9.30 9.13 -4.74
N SER A 135 -10.35 8.45 -5.21
CA SER A 135 -10.25 7.43 -6.26
C SER A 135 -11.34 7.68 -7.30
N LEU A 136 -11.03 8.52 -8.28
CA LEU A 136 -11.98 8.91 -9.35
C LEU A 136 -11.67 8.21 -10.68
N SER A 137 -10.39 7.88 -10.94
CA SER A 137 -9.93 7.40 -12.25
C SER A 137 -9.88 5.88 -12.33
N VAL A 138 -9.82 5.18 -11.20
CA VAL A 138 -9.74 3.72 -11.14
C VAL A 138 -11.08 3.16 -10.67
N PRO A 139 -11.67 2.19 -11.39
CA PRO A 139 -12.92 1.57 -10.98
C PRO A 139 -12.82 0.90 -9.61
N SER A 140 -13.89 0.99 -8.81
CA SER A 140 -13.94 0.32 -7.51
C SER A 140 -13.80 -1.20 -7.67
N PRO A 141 -13.00 -1.88 -6.83
CA PRO A 141 -12.87 -3.34 -6.85
C PRO A 141 -14.12 -4.06 -6.34
N LEU A 142 -15.11 -3.31 -5.87
CA LEU A 142 -16.40 -3.83 -5.38
C LEU A 142 -17.51 -3.81 -6.44
N ILE A 143 -17.21 -3.34 -7.68
CA ILE A 143 -18.17 -3.39 -8.78
C ILE A 143 -18.42 -4.85 -9.16
N GLY A 144 -19.71 -5.20 -9.30
CA GLY A 144 -20.16 -6.53 -9.61
C GLY A 144 -20.99 -7.13 -8.46
N GLU A 145 -21.10 -8.45 -8.43
CA GLU A 145 -21.75 -9.20 -7.36
C GLU A 145 -20.94 -9.08 -6.05
N ASN A 146 -21.63 -8.89 -4.93
CA ASN A 146 -20.95 -8.83 -3.63
C ASN A 146 -20.36 -10.20 -3.25
N ILE A 147 -19.29 -10.18 -2.48
CA ILE A 147 -18.72 -11.35 -1.82
C ILE A 147 -19.09 -11.23 -0.34
N ASP A 148 -20.24 -11.79 0.03
CA ASP A 148 -20.81 -11.64 1.38
C ASP A 148 -19.88 -12.20 2.46
N GLU A 149 -19.06 -13.21 2.13
CA GLU A 149 -18.05 -13.80 3.01
C GLU A 149 -16.92 -12.82 3.39
N LEU A 150 -16.71 -11.78 2.59
CA LEU A 150 -15.70 -10.76 2.84
C LEU A 150 -16.27 -9.51 3.51
N GLY A 151 -17.52 -9.15 3.21
CA GLY A 151 -18.11 -7.96 3.79
C GLY A 151 -19.44 -7.54 3.18
N VAL A 152 -19.99 -6.46 3.72
CA VAL A 152 -21.29 -5.92 3.31
C VAL A 152 -21.24 -5.27 1.93
N ARG A 153 -22.37 -5.31 1.21
CA ARG A 153 -22.48 -4.74 -0.15
C ARG A 153 -22.13 -3.25 -0.22
N PHE A 154 -22.45 -2.48 0.81
CA PHE A 154 -22.23 -1.04 0.89
C PHE A 154 -21.41 -0.70 2.14
N PRO A 155 -20.07 -0.91 2.11
CA PRO A 155 -19.23 -0.60 3.24
C PRO A 155 -19.12 0.91 3.45
N ASP A 156 -19.14 1.33 4.71
CA ASP A 156 -18.92 2.73 5.08
C ASP A 156 -17.45 3.12 4.87
N MET A 157 -17.22 4.18 4.10
CA MET A 157 -15.89 4.73 3.77
C MET A 157 -15.60 6.06 4.50
N SER A 158 -16.41 6.46 5.48
CA SER A 158 -16.21 7.71 6.23
C SER A 158 -14.90 7.72 7.03
N GLU A 159 -14.36 6.54 7.34
CA GLU A 159 -13.07 6.37 8.00
C GLU A 159 -12.33 5.17 7.40
N VAL A 160 -11.74 5.35 6.21
CA VAL A 160 -10.92 4.31 5.56
C VAL A 160 -9.62 4.12 6.33
N TYR A 161 -8.91 5.21 6.58
CA TYR A 161 -7.66 5.20 7.37
C TYR A 161 -8.00 5.46 8.83
N SER A 162 -7.74 4.47 9.69
CA SER A 162 -8.10 4.47 11.10
C SER A 162 -7.52 5.67 11.86
N ARG A 163 -8.37 6.43 12.55
CA ARG A 163 -7.94 7.55 13.41
C ARG A 163 -7.05 7.05 14.54
N ARG A 164 -7.33 5.87 15.09
CA ARG A 164 -6.52 5.22 16.10
C ARG A 164 -5.10 4.96 15.58
N LEU A 165 -4.98 4.29 14.43
CA LEU A 165 -3.67 3.96 13.84
C LEU A 165 -2.91 5.21 13.41
N ARG A 166 -3.60 6.21 12.84
CA ARG A 166 -2.96 7.49 12.49
C ARG A 166 -2.32 8.16 13.71
N LYS A 167 -3.03 8.18 14.85
CA LYS A 167 -2.50 8.77 16.08
C LYS A 167 -1.29 8.01 16.61
N ILE A 168 -1.30 6.67 16.51
CA ILE A 168 -0.16 5.83 16.87
C ILE A 168 1.04 6.17 15.99
N ILE A 169 0.86 6.19 14.67
CA ILE A 169 1.95 6.46 13.71
C ILE A 169 2.56 7.86 13.92
N GLU A 170 1.75 8.87 14.23
CA GLU A 170 2.27 10.20 14.58
C GLU A 170 3.17 10.18 15.81
N ASN A 171 2.76 9.46 16.85
CA ASN A 171 3.59 9.29 18.03
C ASN A 171 4.86 8.48 17.74
N SER A 172 4.74 7.43 16.89
CA SER A 172 5.88 6.64 16.43
C SER A 172 6.89 7.48 15.65
N ALA A 173 6.40 8.40 14.80
CA ALA A 173 7.25 9.33 14.07
C ALA A 173 8.05 10.26 15.00
N VAL A 174 7.41 10.77 16.06
CA VAL A 174 8.09 11.57 17.08
C VAL A 174 9.14 10.73 17.80
N THR A 175 8.82 9.50 18.17
CA THR A 175 9.75 8.57 18.84
C THR A 175 10.95 8.22 17.97
N ALA A 176 10.71 7.99 16.68
CA ALA A 176 11.75 7.70 15.69
C ALA A 176 12.53 8.96 15.23
N GLY A 177 12.11 10.16 15.61
CA GLY A 177 12.73 11.41 15.18
C GLY A 177 12.53 11.69 13.67
N VAL A 178 11.47 11.16 13.06
CA VAL A 178 11.20 11.29 11.63
C VAL A 178 10.09 12.33 11.42
N PRO A 179 10.33 13.40 10.65
CA PRO A 179 9.29 14.34 10.26
C PRO A 179 8.16 13.64 9.47
N LEU A 180 6.92 13.94 9.81
CA LEU A 180 5.75 13.32 9.18
C LEU A 180 4.69 14.38 8.87
N HIS A 181 4.37 14.56 7.60
CA HIS A 181 3.24 15.36 7.15
C HIS A 181 1.94 14.57 7.22
N ARG A 182 0.81 15.24 7.03
CA ARG A 182 -0.51 14.64 6.85
C ARG A 182 -1.05 15.05 5.49
N GLY A 183 -1.82 14.19 4.84
CA GLY A 183 -2.44 14.58 3.57
C GLY A 183 -3.41 13.57 3.01
N VAL A 184 -4.08 13.99 1.96
CA VAL A 184 -5.01 13.22 1.14
C VAL A 184 -4.27 12.67 -0.07
N TYR A 185 -4.37 11.36 -0.29
CA TYR A 185 -3.77 10.68 -1.44
C TYR A 185 -4.78 10.53 -2.56
N ILE A 186 -4.43 10.91 -3.81
CA ILE A 186 -5.24 10.61 -4.99
C ILE A 186 -4.63 9.49 -5.80
N GLN A 187 -5.46 8.48 -6.16
CA GLN A 187 -5.05 7.41 -7.08
C GLN A 187 -5.44 7.74 -8.51
N THR A 188 -4.46 7.65 -9.42
CA THR A 188 -4.65 7.69 -10.88
C THR A 188 -4.42 6.31 -11.49
N THR A 189 -4.74 6.16 -12.77
CA THR A 189 -4.57 4.89 -13.49
C THR A 189 -3.10 4.60 -13.78
N GLY A 190 -2.30 5.61 -14.14
CA GLY A 190 -1.03 5.42 -14.83
C GLY A 190 -1.22 4.78 -16.22
N PRO A 191 -0.16 4.28 -16.89
CA PRO A 191 1.25 4.30 -16.44
C PRO A 191 1.97 5.64 -16.68
N GLN A 192 1.36 6.57 -17.44
CA GLN A 192 1.93 7.91 -17.64
C GLN A 192 1.82 8.74 -16.35
N TYR A 193 2.82 9.59 -16.12
CA TYR A 193 2.70 10.66 -15.15
C TYR A 193 1.64 11.67 -15.58
N GLU A 194 1.11 12.41 -14.62
CA GLU A 194 0.07 13.40 -14.82
C GLU A 194 0.59 14.62 -15.59
N THR A 195 -0.31 15.29 -16.28
CA THR A 195 -0.05 16.61 -16.85
C THR A 195 -0.11 17.71 -15.76
N PRO A 196 0.55 18.88 -15.95
CA PRO A 196 0.40 19.99 -15.03
C PRO A 196 -1.05 20.47 -14.85
N ALA A 197 -1.92 20.27 -15.85
CA ALA A 197 -3.34 20.63 -15.74
C ALA A 197 -4.10 19.66 -14.83
N GLU A 198 -3.82 18.36 -14.91
CA GLU A 198 -4.38 17.34 -14.01
C GLU A 198 -3.93 17.59 -12.57
N ILE A 199 -2.64 17.89 -12.35
CA ILE A 199 -2.14 18.21 -11.01
C ILE A 199 -2.84 19.42 -10.41
N ARG A 200 -3.06 20.50 -11.18
CA ARG A 200 -3.84 21.65 -10.70
C ARG A 200 -5.31 21.30 -10.40
N ALA A 201 -5.90 20.34 -11.13
CA ALA A 201 -7.24 19.86 -10.84
C ALA A 201 -7.28 19.04 -9.54
N TYR A 202 -6.31 18.16 -9.33
CA TYR A 202 -6.20 17.35 -8.11
C TYR A 202 -5.92 18.21 -6.87
N GLU A 203 -5.08 19.23 -6.98
CA GLU A 203 -4.86 20.23 -5.92
C GLU A 203 -6.18 20.91 -5.51
N ARG A 204 -7.04 21.29 -6.48
CA ARG A 204 -8.36 21.87 -6.22
C ARG A 204 -9.36 20.89 -5.62
N LEU A 205 -9.21 19.60 -5.87
CA LEU A 205 -9.99 18.54 -5.23
C LEU A 205 -9.53 18.26 -3.78
N GLY A 206 -8.42 18.87 -3.35
CA GLY A 206 -7.88 18.71 -2.01
C GLY A 206 -6.87 17.56 -1.87
N ALA A 207 -6.29 17.07 -2.96
CA ALA A 207 -5.23 16.08 -2.90
C ALA A 207 -3.87 16.72 -2.56
N ASP A 208 -3.11 16.09 -1.67
CA ASP A 208 -1.77 16.48 -1.26
C ASP A 208 -0.67 15.66 -1.96
N ALA A 209 -0.98 14.45 -2.37
CA ALA A 209 -0.06 13.57 -3.09
C ALA A 209 -0.80 12.70 -4.10
N VAL A 210 -0.12 12.30 -5.17
CA VAL A 210 -0.66 11.50 -6.28
C VAL A 210 0.19 10.26 -6.54
N GLY A 211 -0.47 9.16 -6.89
CA GLY A 211 0.19 7.94 -7.34
C GLY A 211 -0.78 6.96 -7.99
N MET A 212 -0.29 5.78 -8.34
CA MET A 212 -0.98 4.82 -9.22
C MET A 212 -1.41 3.53 -8.50
N SER A 213 -1.62 3.60 -7.18
CA SER A 213 -1.93 2.43 -6.31
C SER A 213 -2.70 2.86 -5.06
N THR A 214 -2.85 1.93 -4.11
CA THR A 214 -3.21 2.23 -2.70
C THR A 214 -4.70 2.42 -2.45
N ALA A 215 -5.40 3.31 -3.16
CA ALA A 215 -6.80 3.63 -2.82
C ALA A 215 -7.75 2.43 -3.03
N ILE A 216 -7.62 1.70 -4.14
CA ILE A 216 -8.47 0.53 -4.37
C ILE A 216 -8.12 -0.63 -3.42
N GLU A 217 -6.87 -0.74 -3.00
CA GLU A 217 -6.42 -1.70 -1.98
C GLU A 217 -7.05 -1.38 -0.62
N ALA A 218 -7.04 -0.10 -0.23
CA ALA A 218 -7.71 0.35 0.99
C ALA A 218 -9.24 0.11 0.94
N ILE A 219 -9.89 0.32 -0.21
CA ILE A 219 -11.31 -0.01 -0.40
C ILE A 219 -11.56 -1.51 -0.14
N ALA A 220 -10.74 -2.39 -0.71
CA ALA A 220 -10.89 -3.84 -0.54
C ALA A 220 -10.62 -4.28 0.91
N ALA A 221 -9.62 -3.70 1.56
CA ALA A 221 -9.29 -3.98 2.96
C ALA A 221 -10.41 -3.51 3.90
N ARG A 222 -10.97 -2.32 3.67
CA ARG A 222 -12.11 -1.81 4.43
C ARG A 222 -13.33 -2.69 4.29
N HIS A 223 -13.63 -3.12 3.06
CA HIS A 223 -14.70 -4.10 2.80
C HIS A 223 -14.49 -5.41 3.57
N ALA A 224 -13.24 -5.90 3.63
CA ALA A 224 -12.89 -7.12 4.35
C ALA A 224 -12.72 -6.93 5.87
N GLY A 225 -13.06 -5.77 6.41
CA GLY A 225 -13.02 -5.49 7.85
C GLY A 225 -11.62 -5.40 8.45
N MET A 226 -10.62 -5.03 7.66
CA MET A 226 -9.27 -4.71 8.16
C MET A 226 -9.22 -3.28 8.68
N GLU A 227 -8.37 -3.03 9.68
CA GLU A 227 -7.99 -1.68 10.09
C GLU A 227 -6.83 -1.20 9.21
N ILE A 228 -6.88 0.04 8.72
CA ILE A 228 -5.99 0.50 7.66
C ILE A 228 -5.21 1.73 8.10
N CYS A 229 -3.93 1.75 7.77
CA CYS A 229 -3.08 2.93 7.82
C CYS A 229 -2.18 2.99 6.59
N GLY A 230 -1.59 4.15 6.32
CA GLY A 230 -0.70 4.28 5.18
C GLY A 230 0.24 5.47 5.29
N ILE A 231 1.43 5.30 4.73
CA ILE A 231 2.47 6.33 4.60
C ILE A 231 2.90 6.40 3.14
N SER A 232 2.86 7.60 2.57
CA SER A 232 3.49 7.90 1.28
C SER A 232 4.89 8.42 1.48
N CYS A 233 5.86 7.90 0.73
CA CYS A 233 7.15 8.55 0.51
C CYS A 233 6.97 9.53 -0.66
N ILE A 234 7.16 10.82 -0.43
CA ILE A 234 7.14 11.82 -1.49
C ILE A 234 8.43 11.68 -2.30
N SER A 235 8.38 10.87 -3.35
CA SER A 235 9.56 10.53 -4.13
C SER A 235 10.03 11.66 -5.05
N ASN A 236 9.11 12.50 -5.46
CA ASN A 236 9.31 13.65 -6.34
C ASN A 236 8.20 14.66 -6.14
N LEU A 237 8.34 15.87 -6.61
CA LEU A 237 7.22 16.80 -6.74
C LEU A 237 6.46 16.50 -8.03
N ALA A 238 5.12 16.68 -8.02
CA ALA A 238 4.27 16.35 -9.14
C ALA A 238 4.50 17.26 -10.36
N ALA A 239 3.96 16.85 -11.51
CA ALA A 239 4.13 17.55 -12.79
C ALA A 239 3.68 19.03 -12.71
N GLY A 240 4.53 19.95 -13.20
CA GLY A 240 4.30 21.40 -13.15
C GLY A 240 4.56 22.03 -11.77
N ILE A 241 4.92 21.22 -10.77
CA ILE A 241 5.51 21.65 -9.50
C ILE A 241 7.01 21.37 -9.54
N SER A 242 7.39 20.15 -9.96
CA SER A 242 8.78 19.85 -10.29
C SER A 242 9.26 20.73 -11.44
N VAL A 243 10.51 21.19 -11.34
CA VAL A 243 11.20 21.93 -12.41
C VAL A 243 11.84 21.01 -13.45
N ASN A 244 12.00 19.72 -13.11
CA ASN A 244 12.60 18.69 -13.95
C ASN A 244 11.52 17.75 -14.51
N PRO A 245 11.76 17.10 -15.67
CA PRO A 245 10.94 16.00 -16.13
C PRO A 245 10.92 14.85 -15.11
N LEU A 246 9.75 14.23 -14.92
CA LEU A 246 9.58 13.13 -13.98
C LEU A 246 10.17 11.83 -14.58
N THR A 247 10.89 11.09 -13.76
CA THR A 247 11.48 9.80 -14.15
C THR A 247 11.34 8.75 -13.04
N HIS A 248 11.29 7.48 -13.43
CA HIS A 248 11.29 6.40 -12.44
C HIS A 248 12.62 6.29 -11.68
N ALA A 249 13.72 6.73 -12.29
CA ALA A 249 15.04 6.79 -11.64
C ALA A 249 15.04 7.75 -10.43
N GLU A 250 14.43 8.94 -10.56
CA GLU A 250 14.29 9.89 -9.46
C GLU A 250 13.53 9.29 -8.27
N VAL A 251 12.50 8.47 -8.56
CA VAL A 251 11.73 7.77 -7.53
C VAL A 251 12.63 6.82 -6.73
N GLN A 252 13.45 6.01 -7.43
CA GLN A 252 14.36 5.07 -6.80
C GLN A 252 15.47 5.77 -6.00
N GLU A 253 16.12 6.77 -6.58
CA GLU A 253 17.19 7.54 -5.91
C GLU A 253 16.69 8.21 -4.62
N THR A 254 15.47 8.76 -4.65
CA THR A 254 14.87 9.37 -3.46
C THR A 254 14.54 8.31 -2.41
N ALA A 255 13.94 7.18 -2.80
CA ALA A 255 13.63 6.09 -1.89
C ALA A 255 14.89 5.54 -1.22
N ASP A 256 15.96 5.32 -1.97
CA ASP A 256 17.24 4.84 -1.44
C ASP A 256 17.84 5.83 -0.41
N ARG A 257 17.77 7.13 -0.72
CA ARG A 257 18.26 8.19 0.17
C ARG A 257 17.52 8.23 1.52
N VAL A 258 16.20 7.98 1.52
CA VAL A 258 15.40 8.04 2.75
C VAL A 258 15.12 6.68 3.38
N ALA A 259 15.62 5.59 2.80
CA ALA A 259 15.40 4.23 3.29
C ALA A 259 15.72 4.03 4.79
N PRO A 260 16.79 4.63 5.37
CA PRO A 260 17.03 4.53 6.81
C PRO A 260 15.91 5.13 7.66
N LEU A 261 15.42 6.32 7.30
CA LEU A 261 14.31 6.98 8.01
C LEU A 261 13.00 6.23 7.85
N PHE A 262 12.74 5.71 6.64
CA PHE A 262 11.58 4.86 6.37
C PHE A 262 11.58 3.62 7.27
N LYS A 263 12.73 2.95 7.36
CA LYS A 263 12.89 1.76 8.20
C LYS A 263 12.59 2.06 9.67
N GLU A 264 13.16 3.13 10.21
CA GLU A 264 12.93 3.54 11.60
C GLU A 264 11.44 3.83 11.85
N LEU A 265 10.82 4.64 11.00
CA LEU A 265 9.42 5.02 11.11
C LEU A 265 8.49 3.81 11.04
N VAL A 266 8.63 2.96 10.01
CA VAL A 266 7.73 1.82 9.79
C VAL A 266 7.91 0.77 10.88
N THR A 267 9.15 0.47 11.29
CA THR A 267 9.40 -0.50 12.36
C THR A 267 8.84 -0.02 13.70
N GLN A 268 9.04 1.26 14.03
CA GLN A 268 8.48 1.82 15.26
C GLN A 268 6.95 1.82 15.23
N ALA A 269 6.35 2.21 14.08
CA ALA A 269 4.89 2.19 13.92
C ALA A 269 4.30 0.78 14.06
N ILE A 270 4.93 -0.24 13.46
CA ILE A 270 4.50 -1.65 13.59
C ILE A 270 4.52 -2.09 15.06
N LYS A 271 5.59 -1.79 15.81
CA LYS A 271 5.67 -2.10 17.25
C LYS A 271 4.56 -1.43 18.05
N ASP A 272 4.35 -0.14 17.82
CA ASP A 272 3.38 0.64 18.59
C ASP A 272 1.94 0.24 18.25
N ILE A 273 1.67 -0.15 16.99
CA ILE A 273 0.37 -0.71 16.56
C ILE A 273 0.09 -2.04 17.25
N HIS A 274 1.09 -2.91 17.34
CA HIS A 274 0.95 -4.22 18.01
C HIS A 274 0.68 -4.08 19.50
N ASN A 275 1.31 -3.11 20.16
CA ASN A 275 1.22 -2.89 21.60
C ASN A 275 -0.02 -2.09 22.04
N ALA A 276 -0.83 -1.56 21.12
CA ALA A 276 -2.00 -0.71 21.38
C ALA A 276 -3.32 -1.48 21.26
#